data_3d2ef29ac16b877bc70dbd0f1f4af7cc
#
_entry.id   3d2ef29ac16b877bc70dbd0f1f4af7cc
#
_cell.length_a   1.000
_cell.length_b   1.000
_cell.length_c   1.000
_cell.angle_alpha   90.00
_cell.angle_beta   90.00
_cell.angle_gamma   90.00
#
_symmetry.space_group_name_H-M   'P 1'
#
loop_
_entity.id
_entity.type
_entity.pdbx_description
1 polymer ?
#
loop_
_entity_poly.entity_id
_entity_poly.type
_entity_poly.pdbx_seq_one_letter_code
_entity_poly.pdbx_strand_id
1 'polypeptide(L)'
;AASYGAHNLDRIIKEVKPDVYIAAQDIWGVDFAVDKPWFKDINSVIWTTLDSLPILPSAVDKADKIKNYWIWSDFATKELHKLGHTHVKTVHGAVDESAFKPLSKTEKFELRKKHNLNPDTFITGFVFRNQLRKSVPNLLEGYSLWKKKHNINHPAQLLLHTHFSEGWNIMKLADEY
;
A
#
# COMPACT_ATOMS: atom_id res chain seq x y z
N ALA A 1 -12.81 17.03 -6.04
CA ALA A 1 -11.53 16.34 -5.89
C ALA A 1 -11.17 16.36 -4.41
N ALA A 2 -10.82 15.21 -3.87
CA ALA A 2 -10.37 15.10 -2.50
C ALA A 2 -9.05 15.89 -2.37
N SER A 3 -9.09 16.99 -1.65
CA SER A 3 -7.93 17.88 -1.44
C SER A 3 -7.05 17.41 -0.27
N TYR A 4 -7.22 16.16 0.18
CA TYR A 4 -6.51 15.59 1.34
C TYR A 4 -6.51 16.50 2.58
N GLY A 5 -7.57 17.32 2.74
CA GLY A 5 -7.72 18.24 3.84
C GLY A 5 -7.04 19.61 3.65
N ALA A 6 -6.39 19.86 2.52
CA ALA A 6 -5.61 21.10 2.28
C ALA A 6 -6.39 22.38 2.58
N HIS A 7 -7.68 22.42 2.26
CA HIS A 7 -8.55 23.59 2.46
C HIS A 7 -8.94 23.84 3.93
N ASN A 8 -8.83 22.83 4.80
CA ASN A 8 -9.21 22.95 6.22
C ASN A 8 -8.03 22.96 7.17
N LEU A 9 -6.86 22.52 6.71
CA LEU A 9 -5.74 22.25 7.60
C LEU A 9 -5.25 23.50 8.35
N ASP A 10 -5.14 24.65 7.67
CA ASP A 10 -4.71 25.90 8.29
C ASP A 10 -5.65 26.33 9.44
N ARG A 11 -6.96 26.14 9.24
CA ARG A 11 -7.97 26.43 10.29
C ARG A 11 -7.80 25.48 11.47
N ILE A 12 -7.66 24.19 11.20
CA ILE A 12 -7.50 23.17 12.25
C ILE A 12 -6.23 23.43 13.06
N ILE A 13 -5.11 23.69 12.42
CA ILE A 13 -3.84 24.00 13.10
C ILE A 13 -3.98 25.22 14.01
N LYS A 14 -4.66 26.27 13.53
CA LYS A 14 -4.90 27.49 14.31
C LYS A 14 -5.81 27.26 15.53
N GLU A 15 -6.85 26.45 15.38
CA GLU A 15 -7.82 26.16 16.43
C GLU A 15 -7.28 25.17 17.46
N VAL A 16 -6.66 24.07 17.02
CA VAL A 16 -6.19 22.98 17.87
C VAL A 16 -4.84 23.28 18.50
N LYS A 17 -3.98 24.03 17.81
CA LYS A 17 -2.59 24.35 18.22
C LYS A 17 -1.81 23.09 18.62
N PRO A 18 -1.68 22.11 17.72
CA PRO A 18 -1.02 20.85 18.05
C PRO A 18 0.48 21.04 18.26
N ASP A 19 1.08 20.24 19.14
CA ASP A 19 2.53 20.16 19.33
C ASP A 19 3.20 19.37 18.21
N VAL A 20 2.46 18.43 17.60
CA VAL A 20 2.96 17.55 16.55
C VAL A 20 1.94 17.48 15.40
N TYR A 21 2.44 17.57 14.18
CA TYR A 21 1.70 17.27 12.95
C TYR A 21 2.29 16.04 12.27
N ILE A 22 1.47 15.03 11.99
CA ILE A 22 1.90 13.84 11.24
C ILE A 22 1.00 13.69 10.01
N ALA A 23 1.61 13.70 8.84
CA ALA A 23 0.95 13.35 7.59
C ALA A 23 1.41 11.98 7.11
N ALA A 24 0.50 11.01 7.11
CA ALA A 24 0.74 9.64 6.64
C ALA A 24 -0.05 9.40 5.34
N GLN A 25 0.57 9.66 4.19
CA GLN A 25 -0.05 9.54 2.86
C GLN A 25 1.03 9.57 1.77
N ASP A 26 0.66 9.26 0.53
CA ASP A 26 1.51 9.55 -0.64
C ASP A 26 1.93 11.02 -0.65
N ILE A 27 3.18 11.29 -1.03
CA ILE A 27 3.76 12.64 -0.93
C ILE A 27 2.93 13.70 -1.67
N TRP A 28 2.43 13.38 -2.86
CA TRP A 28 1.58 14.28 -3.66
C TRP A 28 0.25 14.65 -2.99
N GLY A 29 -0.17 13.89 -1.97
CA GLY A 29 -1.38 14.16 -1.20
C GLY A 29 -1.14 15.08 0.01
N VAL A 30 0.13 15.28 0.42
CA VAL A 30 0.48 16.01 1.65
C VAL A 30 1.57 17.05 1.49
N ASP A 31 2.25 17.11 0.35
CA ASP A 31 3.34 18.05 0.08
C ASP A 31 2.93 19.53 0.19
N PHE A 32 1.65 19.84 -0.01
CA PHE A 32 1.10 21.19 0.18
C PHE A 32 1.33 21.74 1.60
N ALA A 33 1.39 20.84 2.61
CA ALA A 33 1.59 21.23 4.01
C ALA A 33 3.00 21.77 4.25
N VAL A 34 3.99 21.28 3.51
CA VAL A 34 5.41 21.62 3.67
C VAL A 34 5.70 23.10 3.43
N ASP A 35 4.92 23.74 2.56
CA ASP A 35 5.07 25.16 2.24
C ASP A 35 4.24 26.08 3.14
N LYS A 36 3.50 25.54 4.10
CA LYS A 36 2.71 26.33 5.05
C LYS A 36 3.61 26.98 6.11
N PRO A 37 3.33 28.23 6.50
CA PRO A 37 4.13 28.92 7.51
C PRO A 37 4.29 28.12 8.80
N TRP A 38 3.19 27.54 9.31
CA TRP A 38 3.17 26.77 10.55
C TRP A 38 3.96 25.46 10.49
N PHE A 39 4.27 24.92 9.29
CA PHE A 39 4.93 23.61 9.16
C PHE A 39 6.29 23.55 9.85
N LYS A 40 7.01 24.67 9.90
CA LYS A 40 8.32 24.78 10.57
C LYS A 40 8.19 25.10 12.06
N ASP A 41 7.05 25.66 12.48
CA ASP A 41 6.84 26.12 13.86
C ASP A 41 6.38 25.00 14.79
N ILE A 42 5.82 23.93 14.26
CA ILE A 42 5.42 22.74 15.00
C ILE A 42 6.28 21.55 14.59
N ASN A 43 6.32 20.51 15.44
CA ASN A 43 7.09 19.30 15.13
C ASN A 43 6.40 18.48 14.04
N SER A 44 6.66 18.82 12.78
CA SER A 44 6.01 18.23 11.62
C SER A 44 6.75 17.00 11.11
N VAL A 45 5.97 15.97 10.78
CA VAL A 45 6.42 14.68 10.22
C VAL A 45 5.70 14.42 8.91
N ILE A 46 6.43 14.10 7.86
CA ILE A 46 5.88 13.48 6.65
C ILE A 46 6.29 12.01 6.64
N TRP A 47 5.30 11.13 6.65
CA TRP A 47 5.49 9.69 6.59
C TRP A 47 4.81 9.15 5.33
N THR A 48 5.62 8.80 4.32
CA THR A 48 5.12 8.53 2.97
C THR A 48 5.72 7.29 2.33
N THR A 49 5.05 6.82 1.28
CA THR A 49 5.56 5.77 0.40
C THR A 49 6.18 6.40 -0.85
N LEU A 50 7.31 5.84 -1.29
CA LEU A 50 7.93 6.12 -2.58
C LEU A 50 8.34 4.76 -3.17
N ASP A 51 7.86 4.44 -4.36
CA ASP A 51 7.88 3.08 -4.91
C ASP A 51 8.40 2.98 -6.35
N SER A 52 8.93 4.07 -6.89
CA SER A 52 9.41 4.11 -8.28
C SER A 52 10.72 4.86 -8.45
N LEU A 53 11.40 4.60 -9.57
CA LEU A 53 12.52 5.38 -10.08
C LEU A 53 12.15 5.99 -11.44
N PRO A 54 12.57 7.25 -11.70
CA PRO A 54 13.17 8.17 -10.73
C PRO A 54 12.21 8.48 -9.57
N ILE A 55 12.76 8.88 -8.41
CA ILE A 55 11.94 9.36 -7.28
C ILE A 55 11.11 10.56 -7.74
N LEU A 56 9.88 10.64 -7.27
CA LEU A 56 8.95 11.72 -7.62
C LEU A 56 9.59 13.10 -7.34
N PRO A 57 9.55 14.04 -8.30
CA PRO A 57 10.12 15.38 -8.11
C PRO A 57 9.63 16.07 -6.84
N SER A 58 8.31 16.00 -6.53
CA SER A 58 7.75 16.60 -5.31
C SER A 58 8.37 16.04 -4.02
N ALA A 59 8.78 14.77 -4.02
CA ALA A 59 9.45 14.16 -2.87
C ALA A 59 10.88 14.67 -2.69
N VAL A 60 11.60 14.90 -3.79
CA VAL A 60 12.98 15.41 -3.79
C VAL A 60 13.01 16.90 -3.49
N ASP A 61 12.21 17.70 -4.20
CA ASP A 61 12.17 19.16 -4.08
C ASP A 61 11.77 19.67 -2.69
N LYS A 62 10.97 18.87 -1.98
CA LYS A 62 10.52 19.21 -0.62
C LYS A 62 11.41 18.63 0.49
N ALA A 63 12.31 17.72 0.17
CA ALA A 63 13.05 16.95 1.16
C ALA A 63 13.80 17.83 2.16
N ASP A 64 14.49 18.88 1.72
CA ASP A 64 15.26 19.79 2.58
C ASP A 64 14.38 20.65 3.51
N LYS A 65 13.10 20.76 3.19
CA LYS A 65 12.13 21.48 4.02
C LYS A 65 11.48 20.61 5.09
N ILE A 66 11.63 19.27 4.99
CA ILE A 66 10.99 18.29 5.86
C ILE A 66 12.01 17.75 6.86
N LYS A 67 12.03 18.31 8.07
CA LYS A 67 12.97 17.88 9.12
C LYS A 67 12.79 16.41 9.52
N ASN A 68 11.55 15.97 9.70
CA ASN A 68 11.21 14.57 10.03
C ASN A 68 10.59 13.91 8.81
N TYR A 69 11.43 13.49 7.87
CA TYR A 69 11.01 12.84 6.66
C TYR A 69 11.19 11.33 6.79
N TRP A 70 10.06 10.62 6.94
CA TRP A 70 10.00 9.19 7.16
C TRP A 70 9.47 8.48 5.93
N ILE A 71 10.20 7.50 5.45
CA ILE A 71 9.86 6.73 4.26
C ILE A 71 9.60 5.27 4.65
N TRP A 72 8.58 4.67 4.07
CA TRP A 72 8.14 3.31 4.38
C TRP A 72 9.14 2.23 3.99
N SER A 73 10.04 2.49 3.05
CA SER A 73 10.95 1.49 2.51
C SER A 73 12.42 1.93 2.55
N ASP A 74 13.30 0.99 2.84
CA ASP A 74 14.75 1.19 2.75
C ASP A 74 15.21 1.52 1.34
N PHE A 75 14.51 0.97 0.32
CA PHE A 75 14.77 1.27 -1.07
C PHE A 75 14.73 2.78 -1.32
N ALA A 76 13.61 3.41 -1.05
CA ALA A 76 13.43 4.83 -1.34
C ALA A 76 14.27 5.73 -0.44
N THR A 77 14.49 5.34 0.82
CA THR A 77 15.41 6.05 1.73
C THR A 77 16.82 6.07 1.16
N LYS A 78 17.32 4.93 0.67
CA LYS A 78 18.65 4.85 0.05
C LYS A 78 18.75 5.71 -1.22
N GLU A 79 17.70 5.76 -2.02
CA GLU A 79 17.69 6.61 -3.23
C GLU A 79 17.70 8.11 -2.87
N LEU A 80 16.93 8.53 -1.86
CA LEU A 80 16.98 9.90 -1.37
C LEU A 80 18.37 10.26 -0.78
N HIS A 81 19.02 9.33 -0.08
CA HIS A 81 20.39 9.52 0.41
C HIS A 81 21.38 9.73 -0.72
N LYS A 82 21.26 8.98 -1.84
CA LYS A 82 22.10 9.17 -3.04
C LYS A 82 21.90 10.57 -3.65
N LEU A 83 20.71 11.14 -3.52
CA LEU A 83 20.38 12.49 -3.95
C LEU A 83 20.83 13.58 -2.96
N GLY A 84 21.49 13.21 -1.84
CA GLY A 84 22.01 14.11 -0.83
C GLY A 84 21.12 14.32 0.41
N HIS A 85 19.92 13.78 0.46
CA HIS A 85 18.96 13.97 1.56
C HIS A 85 19.19 12.95 2.69
N THR A 86 20.37 12.99 3.34
CA THR A 86 20.81 12.00 4.33
C THR A 86 20.05 12.00 5.66
N HIS A 87 19.25 13.04 5.94
CA HIS A 87 18.41 13.16 7.15
C HIS A 87 17.13 12.31 7.08
N VAL A 88 16.75 11.83 5.89
CA VAL A 88 15.59 10.98 5.67
C VAL A 88 15.78 9.63 6.37
N LYS A 89 14.73 9.12 7.00
CA LYS A 89 14.78 7.87 7.76
C LYS A 89 13.75 6.86 7.26
N THR A 90 14.12 5.59 7.27
CA THR A 90 13.14 4.52 7.08
C THR A 90 12.31 4.34 8.37
N VAL A 91 11.00 4.39 8.22
CA VAL A 91 10.03 4.02 9.26
C VAL A 91 9.00 3.13 8.60
N HIS A 92 9.15 1.82 8.78
CA HIS A 92 8.26 0.84 8.15
C HIS A 92 6.82 0.98 8.67
N GLY A 93 5.85 0.64 7.81
CA GLY A 93 4.50 0.37 8.24
C GLY A 93 4.45 -0.91 9.09
N ALA A 94 3.44 -1.00 9.94
CA ALA A 94 3.21 -2.16 10.78
C ALA A 94 1.83 -2.76 10.54
N VAL A 95 1.67 -4.02 10.91
CA VAL A 95 0.39 -4.72 10.94
C VAL A 95 0.06 -5.11 12.39
N ASP A 96 -1.22 -5.26 12.67
CA ASP A 96 -1.68 -5.80 13.94
C ASP A 96 -1.39 -7.31 13.98
N GLU A 97 -0.37 -7.72 14.74
CA GLU A 97 0.06 -9.11 14.87
C GLU A 97 -1.00 -9.99 15.54
N SER A 98 -1.93 -9.43 16.28
CA SER A 98 -3.05 -10.18 16.86
C SER A 98 -4.01 -10.68 15.77
N ALA A 99 -4.21 -9.87 14.72
CA ALA A 99 -5.07 -10.18 13.59
C ALA A 99 -4.31 -10.86 12.44
N PHE A 100 -3.07 -10.45 12.17
CA PHE A 100 -2.24 -10.94 11.05
C PHE A 100 -1.11 -11.84 11.53
N LYS A 101 -1.46 -13.06 11.90
CA LYS A 101 -0.52 -14.09 12.34
C LYS A 101 -0.71 -15.39 11.59
N PRO A 102 0.32 -16.22 11.44
CA PRO A 102 0.18 -17.57 10.93
C PRO A 102 -0.80 -18.38 11.79
N LEU A 103 -1.74 -19.05 11.14
CA LEU A 103 -2.65 -19.95 11.82
C LEU A 103 -2.01 -21.33 12.02
N SER A 104 -2.31 -21.97 13.14
CA SER A 104 -2.00 -23.39 13.34
C SER A 104 -2.72 -24.26 12.30
N LYS A 105 -2.28 -25.51 12.15
CA LYS A 105 -2.94 -26.45 11.23
C LYS A 105 -4.42 -26.64 11.56
N THR A 106 -4.77 -26.72 12.83
CA THR A 106 -6.17 -26.89 13.29
C THR A 106 -7.00 -25.65 13.00
N GLU A 107 -6.51 -24.45 13.36
CA GLU A 107 -7.22 -23.19 13.07
C GLU A 107 -7.44 -23.01 11.56
N LYS A 108 -6.42 -23.31 10.76
CA LYS A 108 -6.52 -23.24 9.30
C LYS A 108 -7.55 -24.22 8.74
N PHE A 109 -7.60 -25.45 9.27
CA PHE A 109 -8.60 -26.46 8.89
C PHE A 109 -10.01 -25.98 9.22
N GLU A 110 -10.25 -25.51 10.44
CA GLU A 110 -11.57 -25.02 10.87
C GLU A 110 -12.01 -23.79 10.08
N LEU A 111 -11.07 -22.86 9.81
CA LEU A 111 -11.36 -21.69 8.99
C LEU A 111 -11.77 -22.10 7.56
N ARG A 112 -11.06 -23.03 6.95
CA ARG A 112 -11.40 -23.56 5.61
C ARG A 112 -12.78 -24.20 5.60
N LYS A 113 -13.08 -25.03 6.60
CA LYS A 113 -14.38 -25.67 6.77
C LYS A 113 -15.50 -24.64 6.90
N LYS A 114 -15.30 -23.60 7.73
CA LYS A 114 -16.24 -22.50 7.90
C LYS A 114 -16.59 -21.81 6.57
N HIS A 115 -15.64 -21.72 5.65
CA HIS A 115 -15.82 -21.10 4.34
C HIS A 115 -16.09 -22.11 3.21
N ASN A 116 -16.44 -23.36 3.53
CA ASN A 116 -16.69 -24.43 2.56
C ASN A 116 -15.52 -24.66 1.58
N LEU A 117 -14.30 -24.44 2.04
CA LEU A 117 -13.08 -24.71 1.27
C LEU A 117 -12.56 -26.11 1.61
N ASN A 118 -12.19 -26.87 0.58
CA ASN A 118 -11.57 -28.17 0.80
C ASN A 118 -10.21 -27.98 1.52
N PRO A 119 -9.97 -28.71 2.63
CA PRO A 119 -8.71 -28.61 3.40
C PRO A 119 -7.44 -28.83 2.59
N ASP A 120 -7.51 -29.71 1.57
CA ASP A 120 -6.37 -30.09 0.74
C ASP A 120 -6.16 -29.18 -0.47
N THR A 121 -7.04 -28.21 -0.68
CA THR A 121 -6.91 -27.28 -1.79
C THR A 121 -5.70 -26.36 -1.59
N PHE A 122 -4.85 -26.27 -2.60
CA PHE A 122 -3.84 -25.23 -2.67
C PHE A 122 -4.50 -23.89 -3.05
N ILE A 123 -4.42 -22.91 -2.18
CA ILE A 123 -5.04 -21.59 -2.39
C ILE A 123 -3.97 -20.56 -2.66
N THR A 124 -4.01 -19.97 -3.85
CA THR A 124 -3.26 -18.75 -4.18
C THR A 124 -4.17 -17.57 -3.94
N GLY A 125 -3.77 -16.64 -3.07
CA GLY A 125 -4.58 -15.47 -2.71
C GLY A 125 -4.04 -14.17 -3.29
N PHE A 126 -4.93 -13.31 -3.76
CA PHE A 126 -4.61 -11.95 -4.15
C PHE A 126 -5.66 -10.99 -3.57
N VAL A 127 -5.20 -10.13 -2.64
CA VAL A 127 -6.01 -9.09 -1.99
C VAL A 127 -5.64 -7.75 -2.60
N PHE A 128 -6.60 -7.07 -3.25
CA PHE A 128 -6.28 -5.84 -3.97
C PHE A 128 -7.54 -4.99 -4.21
N ARG A 129 -7.33 -3.69 -4.44
CA ARG A 129 -8.36 -2.86 -5.07
C ARG A 129 -8.32 -3.12 -6.57
N ASN A 130 -9.49 -3.38 -7.19
CA ASN A 130 -9.60 -3.66 -8.61
C ASN A 130 -9.35 -2.40 -9.45
N GLN A 131 -8.08 -2.12 -9.71
CA GLN A 131 -7.60 -1.02 -10.54
C GLN A 131 -6.86 -1.57 -11.75
N LEU A 132 -6.88 -0.86 -12.88
CA LEU A 132 -6.25 -1.32 -14.13
C LEU A 132 -4.77 -1.66 -13.94
N ARG A 133 -4.03 -0.90 -13.13
CA ARG A 133 -2.62 -1.13 -12.81
C ARG A 133 -2.33 -2.45 -12.07
N LYS A 134 -3.35 -3.10 -11.51
CA LYS A 134 -3.19 -4.40 -10.84
C LYS A 134 -3.16 -5.58 -11.81
N SER A 135 -3.37 -5.29 -13.10
CA SER A 135 -3.13 -6.21 -14.20
C SER A 135 -3.76 -7.60 -14.01
N VAL A 136 -5.05 -7.64 -13.68
CA VAL A 136 -5.80 -8.88 -13.44
C VAL A 136 -5.71 -9.87 -14.62
N PRO A 137 -5.72 -9.44 -15.91
CA PRO A 137 -5.53 -10.37 -17.02
C PRO A 137 -4.25 -11.18 -16.91
N ASN A 138 -3.11 -10.53 -16.62
CA ASN A 138 -1.82 -11.21 -16.47
C ASN A 138 -1.81 -12.18 -15.27
N LEU A 139 -2.53 -11.86 -14.19
CA LEU A 139 -2.68 -12.75 -13.04
C LEU A 139 -3.43 -14.04 -13.44
N LEU A 140 -4.57 -13.89 -14.13
CA LEU A 140 -5.40 -15.02 -14.56
C LEU A 140 -4.67 -15.89 -15.58
N GLU A 141 -4.07 -15.28 -16.59
CA GLU A 141 -3.25 -15.98 -17.57
C GLU A 141 -2.09 -16.72 -16.90
N GLY A 142 -1.34 -16.03 -16.05
CA GLY A 142 -0.21 -16.64 -15.32
C GLY A 142 -0.64 -17.82 -14.45
N TYR A 143 -1.78 -17.71 -13.77
CA TYR A 143 -2.33 -18.80 -12.96
C TYR A 143 -2.76 -20.00 -13.84
N SER A 144 -3.42 -19.74 -14.98
CA SER A 144 -3.81 -20.78 -15.95
C SER A 144 -2.58 -21.50 -16.52
N LEU A 145 -1.57 -20.74 -16.96
CA LEU A 145 -0.32 -21.29 -17.48
C LEU A 145 0.42 -22.12 -16.43
N TRP A 146 0.46 -21.63 -15.18
CA TRP A 146 1.06 -22.38 -14.06
C TRP A 146 0.38 -23.74 -13.87
N LYS A 147 -0.96 -23.77 -13.83
CA LYS A 147 -1.72 -25.02 -13.71
C LYS A 147 -1.41 -25.99 -14.84
N LYS A 148 -1.40 -25.53 -16.09
CA LYS A 148 -1.09 -26.32 -17.28
C LYS A 148 0.33 -26.85 -17.26
N LYS A 149 1.32 -25.97 -17.02
CA LYS A 149 2.75 -26.31 -17.05
C LYS A 149 3.13 -27.37 -16.02
N HIS A 150 2.56 -27.30 -14.84
CA HIS A 150 2.91 -28.19 -13.73
C HIS A 150 1.98 -29.39 -13.58
N ASN A 151 1.07 -29.59 -14.55
CA ASN A 151 0.14 -30.71 -14.56
C ASN A 151 -0.58 -30.87 -13.20
N ILE A 152 -1.08 -29.75 -12.67
CA ILE A 152 -1.63 -29.67 -11.32
C ILE A 152 -2.91 -30.49 -11.24
N ASN A 153 -2.79 -31.75 -10.76
CA ASN A 153 -3.91 -32.68 -10.60
C ASN A 153 -4.58 -32.57 -9.22
N HIS A 154 -3.95 -31.88 -8.26
CA HIS A 154 -4.57 -31.64 -6.97
C HIS A 154 -5.47 -30.40 -7.02
N PRO A 155 -6.47 -30.27 -6.12
CA PRO A 155 -7.33 -29.10 -6.07
C PRO A 155 -6.50 -27.83 -5.86
N ALA A 156 -6.60 -26.88 -6.79
CA ALA A 156 -5.98 -25.57 -6.70
C ALA A 156 -7.00 -24.49 -7.05
N GLN A 157 -7.03 -23.43 -6.26
CA GLN A 157 -7.94 -22.32 -6.42
C GLN A 157 -7.21 -20.97 -6.36
N LEU A 158 -7.66 -20.01 -7.17
CA LEU A 158 -7.25 -18.62 -7.09
C LEU A 158 -8.33 -17.84 -6.33
N LEU A 159 -7.98 -17.36 -5.13
CA LEU A 159 -8.85 -16.54 -4.31
C LEU A 159 -8.57 -15.06 -4.61
N LEU A 160 -9.57 -14.36 -5.14
CA LEU A 160 -9.51 -12.94 -5.39
C LEU A 160 -10.38 -12.20 -4.36
N HIS A 161 -9.75 -11.45 -3.46
CA HIS A 161 -10.45 -10.59 -2.51
C HIS A 161 -10.37 -9.15 -2.99
N THR A 162 -11.46 -8.69 -3.63
CA THR A 162 -11.50 -7.38 -4.29
C THR A 162 -12.92 -6.87 -4.50
N HIS A 163 -13.04 -5.64 -4.96
CA HIS A 163 -14.29 -5.05 -5.42
C HIS A 163 -14.50 -5.36 -6.92
N PHE A 164 -15.68 -5.88 -7.29
CA PHE A 164 -16.00 -6.25 -8.67
C PHE A 164 -16.57 -5.10 -9.51
N SER A 165 -17.02 -4.03 -8.86
CA SER A 165 -17.68 -2.89 -9.52
C SER A 165 -16.73 -1.86 -10.14
N GLU A 166 -15.43 -2.01 -9.95
CA GLU A 166 -14.42 -1.08 -10.45
C GLU A 166 -13.40 -1.82 -11.34
N GLY A 167 -12.72 -1.08 -12.22
CA GLY A 167 -11.55 -1.57 -12.96
C GLY A 167 -11.86 -2.67 -13.98
N TRP A 168 -11.26 -3.83 -13.82
CA TRP A 168 -11.41 -4.98 -14.72
C TRP A 168 -12.72 -5.73 -14.49
N ASN A 169 -13.36 -6.17 -15.56
CA ASN A 169 -14.47 -7.13 -15.47
C ASN A 169 -13.90 -8.53 -15.21
N ILE A 170 -13.68 -8.82 -13.92
CA ILE A 170 -13.01 -10.05 -13.48
C ILE A 170 -13.78 -11.30 -13.88
N MET A 171 -15.12 -11.27 -13.82
CA MET A 171 -15.94 -12.43 -14.18
C MET A 171 -15.76 -12.77 -15.66
N LYS A 172 -15.87 -11.77 -16.55
CA LYS A 172 -15.64 -11.97 -17.98
C LYS A 172 -14.23 -12.49 -18.26
N LEU A 173 -13.21 -11.91 -17.62
CA LEU A 173 -11.83 -12.37 -17.78
C LEU A 173 -11.62 -13.80 -17.29
N ALA A 174 -12.26 -14.20 -16.19
CA ALA A 174 -12.15 -15.58 -15.68
C ALA A 174 -12.72 -16.63 -16.64
N ASP A 175 -13.68 -16.27 -17.48
CA ASP A 175 -14.25 -17.15 -18.51
C ASP A 175 -13.30 -17.32 -19.72
N GLU A 176 -12.33 -16.41 -19.90
CA GLU A 176 -11.38 -16.42 -21.02
C GLU A 176 -10.15 -17.30 -20.75
N TYR A 177 -9.83 -17.62 -19.47
CA TYR A 177 -8.62 -18.35 -19.06
C TYR A 177 -8.93 -19.68 -18.36
#